data_e76ebc38128e423c630b0184187645ea
#
_entry.id   e76ebc38128e423c630b0184187645ea
#
_cell.length_a   1.000
_cell.length_b   1.000
_cell.length_c   1.000
_cell.angle_alpha   90.00
_cell.angle_beta   90.00
_cell.angle_gamma   90.00
#
_symmetry.space_group_name_H-M   'P 1'
#
loop_
_entity.id
_entity.type
_entity.pdbx_description
1 polymer ?
#
loop_
_entity_poly.entity_id
_entity_poly.type
_entity_poly.pdbx_seq_one_letter_code
_entity_poly.pdbx_strand_id
1 'polypeptide(L)'
;MEDLSQTALSMRTVQQSDRLYKLDNLKGMLAILVVLGHIISDNTIETAPAYRSMFLFIYSFHMPLFLFIAGYFHKNENIRQKIFYYCILNTLLRVMIYVIKSLCTGTFGKFSFANTDSCAWYLLAMAAYIGLTYLLRDQNPGFVLAISLVSSCFAGYDEDIGDVLNLSRIIVFYPYYWTGYCCGQKKLLQPHQKRDTIKAVQICMQILSVIVLVIWALVCILDIEDVYELRPYFTGRHPYKDTDATSLTGAATRLSCYVLTTLVGIALLCLMPEKKIPLLSNMGRYSLSIYFWHRPILYILEKLGVWEFFYTTSHGWIGCICLAVLLSVLLGTRICYQPLGALKTCIFGKSKQQNTVQGTKNVAVKEVHTHE
;
A
#
# COMPACT_ATOMS: atom_id res chain seq x y z
N MET A 1 35.46 -26.95 -1.88
CA MET A 1 34.70 -26.13 -0.90
C MET A 1 34.64 -24.65 -1.27
N GLU A 2 35.71 -24.10 -1.84
CA GLU A 2 35.74 -22.68 -2.30
C GLU A 2 34.80 -22.39 -3.45
N ASP A 3 34.63 -23.29 -4.41
CA ASP A 3 33.78 -23.11 -5.59
C ASP A 3 32.28 -23.04 -5.24
N LEU A 4 31.85 -23.79 -4.21
CA LEU A 4 30.47 -23.73 -3.69
C LEU A 4 30.18 -22.42 -2.94
N SER A 5 31.19 -21.83 -2.31
CA SER A 5 31.07 -20.55 -1.63
C SER A 5 30.99 -19.38 -2.63
N GLN A 6 31.78 -19.43 -3.71
CA GLN A 6 31.75 -18.43 -4.79
C GLN A 6 30.45 -18.50 -5.58
N THR A 7 29.94 -19.69 -5.88
CA THR A 7 28.65 -19.88 -6.56
C THR A 7 27.50 -19.41 -5.69
N ALA A 8 27.52 -19.68 -4.39
CA ALA A 8 26.49 -19.17 -3.46
C ALA A 8 26.58 -17.64 -3.28
N LEU A 9 27.78 -17.07 -3.33
CA LEU A 9 28.00 -15.63 -3.27
C LEU A 9 27.54 -14.94 -4.56
N SER A 10 27.84 -15.54 -5.73
CA SER A 10 27.40 -15.03 -7.02
C SER A 10 25.87 -15.10 -7.18
N MET A 11 25.23 -16.19 -6.73
CA MET A 11 23.76 -16.28 -6.70
C MET A 11 23.12 -15.27 -5.73
N ARG A 12 23.74 -14.99 -4.59
CA ARG A 12 23.28 -13.93 -3.69
C ARG A 12 23.43 -12.55 -4.29
N THR A 13 24.52 -12.27 -5.00
CA THR A 13 24.75 -10.99 -5.68
C THR A 13 23.81 -10.80 -6.88
N VAL A 14 23.55 -11.82 -7.69
CA VAL A 14 22.58 -11.77 -8.80
C VAL A 14 21.15 -11.57 -8.28
N GLN A 15 20.77 -12.27 -7.20
CA GLN A 15 19.45 -12.10 -6.58
C GLN A 15 19.28 -10.73 -5.88
N GLN A 16 20.39 -10.08 -5.54
CA GLN A 16 20.41 -8.74 -4.93
C GLN A 16 20.39 -7.63 -5.98
N SER A 17 20.83 -7.88 -7.22
CA SER A 17 20.88 -6.89 -8.31
C SER A 17 19.49 -6.53 -8.88
N ASP A 18 18.51 -7.43 -8.80
CA ASP A 18 17.15 -7.20 -9.34
C ASP A 18 16.18 -6.54 -8.36
N ARG A 19 16.65 -6.24 -7.13
CA ARG A 19 15.77 -5.70 -6.10
C ARG A 19 15.63 -4.19 -6.21
N LEU A 20 14.40 -3.72 -6.41
CA LEU A 20 14.07 -2.30 -6.51
C LEU A 20 14.00 -1.65 -5.13
N TYR A 21 15.15 -1.28 -4.55
CA TYR A 21 15.21 -0.63 -3.24
C TYR A 21 14.40 0.66 -3.18
N LYS A 22 14.31 1.40 -4.28
CA LYS A 22 13.45 2.57 -4.41
C LYS A 22 12.00 2.29 -4.00
N LEU A 23 11.42 1.20 -4.52
CA LEU A 23 10.04 0.81 -4.19
C LEU A 23 9.93 0.20 -2.79
N ASP A 24 10.97 -0.47 -2.29
CA ASP A 24 10.97 -0.95 -0.91
C ASP A 24 11.06 0.21 0.09
N ASN A 25 11.90 1.23 -0.17
CA ASN A 25 11.97 2.45 0.62
C ASN A 25 10.60 3.16 0.64
N LEU A 26 10.00 3.31 -0.54
CA LEU A 26 8.70 3.96 -0.67
C LEU A 26 7.60 3.20 0.10
N LYS A 27 7.54 1.86 -0.01
CA LYS A 27 6.60 1.04 0.80
C LYS A 27 6.81 1.21 2.30
N GLY A 28 8.07 1.32 2.75
CA GLY A 28 8.40 1.56 4.16
C GLY A 28 7.86 2.89 4.65
N MET A 29 8.09 3.96 3.88
CA MET A 29 7.53 5.29 4.18
C MET A 29 6.00 5.26 4.21
N LEU A 30 5.39 4.68 3.20
CA LEU A 30 3.92 4.58 3.11
C LEU A 30 3.34 3.76 4.27
N ALA A 31 4.02 2.71 4.75
CA ALA A 31 3.58 1.93 5.89
C ALA A 31 3.55 2.77 7.19
N ILE A 32 4.55 3.63 7.41
CA ILE A 32 4.54 4.59 8.52
C ILE A 32 3.33 5.53 8.39
N LEU A 33 3.08 6.04 7.18
CA LEU A 33 1.95 6.95 6.93
C LEU A 33 0.58 6.28 7.12
N VAL A 34 0.46 4.98 6.82
CA VAL A 34 -0.76 4.20 7.15
C VAL A 34 -1.00 4.16 8.65
N VAL A 35 0.04 3.83 9.44
CA VAL A 35 -0.07 3.79 10.90
C VAL A 35 -0.41 5.17 11.46
N LEU A 36 0.30 6.20 11.01
CA LEU A 36 0.05 7.60 11.41
C LEU A 36 -1.36 8.05 11.05
N GLY A 37 -1.81 7.77 9.83
CA GLY A 37 -3.16 8.09 9.38
C GLY A 37 -4.24 7.47 10.26
N HIS A 38 -4.04 6.24 10.75
CA HIS A 38 -4.96 5.59 11.67
C HIS A 38 -4.87 6.12 13.10
N ILE A 39 -3.70 6.52 13.58
CA ILE A 39 -3.56 7.20 14.87
C ILE A 39 -4.34 8.53 14.85
N ILE A 40 -4.21 9.29 13.77
CA ILE A 40 -4.86 10.59 13.63
C ILE A 40 -6.38 10.46 13.42
N SER A 41 -6.82 9.44 12.66
CA SER A 41 -8.23 9.33 12.23
C SER A 41 -9.20 8.96 13.34
N ASP A 42 -8.73 8.35 14.42
CA ASP A 42 -9.63 7.69 15.36
C ASP A 42 -10.31 8.63 16.33
N ASN A 43 -9.71 9.74 16.74
CA ASN A 43 -10.30 10.58 17.79
C ASN A 43 -10.07 12.10 17.70
N THR A 44 -9.33 12.62 16.74
CA THR A 44 -8.85 14.01 16.80
C THR A 44 -9.05 14.86 15.57
N ILE A 45 -9.54 14.29 14.48
CA ILE A 45 -9.71 15.03 13.23
C ILE A 45 -10.58 16.28 13.42
N GLU A 46 -11.54 16.20 14.34
CA GLU A 46 -12.48 17.30 14.57
C GLU A 46 -11.95 18.38 15.52
N THR A 47 -10.89 18.12 16.29
CA THR A 47 -10.46 19.00 17.39
C THR A 47 -9.34 19.97 17.05
N ALA A 48 -8.46 19.67 16.07
CA ALA A 48 -7.36 20.56 15.74
C ALA A 48 -7.01 20.58 14.24
N PRO A 49 -6.84 21.78 13.63
CA PRO A 49 -6.51 21.95 12.21
C PRO A 49 -5.26 21.18 11.78
N ALA A 50 -4.23 21.10 12.63
CA ALA A 50 -2.99 20.39 12.33
C ALA A 50 -3.21 18.89 12.00
N TYR A 51 -4.12 18.21 12.71
CA TYR A 51 -4.44 16.81 12.45
C TYR A 51 -5.24 16.64 11.16
N ARG A 52 -6.17 17.56 10.86
CA ARG A 52 -6.90 17.59 9.59
C ARG A 52 -5.94 17.75 8.42
N SER A 53 -4.99 18.68 8.51
CA SER A 53 -3.97 18.91 7.49
C SER A 53 -3.10 17.68 7.24
N MET A 54 -2.61 17.05 8.30
CA MET A 54 -1.82 15.82 8.22
C MET A 54 -2.64 14.67 7.62
N PHE A 55 -3.88 14.52 8.05
CA PHE A 55 -4.78 13.49 7.54
C PHE A 55 -5.00 13.67 6.04
N LEU A 56 -5.43 14.86 5.60
CA LEU A 56 -5.72 15.14 4.21
C LEU A 56 -4.49 14.95 3.32
N PHE A 57 -3.33 15.46 3.76
CA PHE A 57 -2.06 15.28 3.06
C PHE A 57 -1.74 13.78 2.87
N ILE A 58 -1.79 12.97 3.93
CA ILE A 58 -1.49 11.54 3.88
C ILE A 58 -2.49 10.80 2.99
N TYR A 59 -3.79 11.04 3.19
CA TYR A 59 -4.85 10.29 2.49
C TYR A 59 -4.94 10.64 1.01
N SER A 60 -4.40 11.78 0.58
CA SER A 60 -4.38 12.16 -0.83
C SER A 60 -3.54 11.24 -1.72
N PHE A 61 -2.58 10.46 -1.16
CA PHE A 61 -1.68 9.65 -2.00
C PHE A 61 -1.31 8.27 -1.44
N HIS A 62 -1.35 8.04 -0.11
CA HIS A 62 -0.72 6.84 0.47
C HIS A 62 -1.31 5.53 -0.05
N MET A 63 -2.63 5.37 -0.07
CA MET A 63 -3.27 4.15 -0.56
C MET A 63 -3.20 3.99 -2.08
N PRO A 64 -3.46 5.03 -2.90
CA PRO A 64 -3.21 5.00 -4.33
C PRO A 64 -1.80 4.52 -4.68
N LEU A 65 -0.78 5.05 -4.01
CA LEU A 65 0.61 4.72 -4.29
C LEU A 65 0.98 3.30 -3.83
N PHE A 66 0.42 2.83 -2.70
CA PHE A 66 0.54 1.42 -2.31
C PHE A 66 -0.05 0.48 -3.36
N LEU A 67 -1.21 0.82 -3.89
CA LEU A 67 -1.89 0.00 -4.90
C LEU A 67 -1.16 0.04 -6.24
N PHE A 68 -0.62 1.19 -6.63
CA PHE A 68 0.26 1.30 -7.79
C PHE A 68 1.47 0.36 -7.65
N ILE A 69 2.16 0.37 -6.50
CA ILE A 69 3.30 -0.51 -6.26
C ILE A 69 2.87 -1.99 -6.25
N ALA A 70 1.72 -2.30 -5.66
CA ALA A 70 1.18 -3.66 -5.67
C ALA A 70 0.88 -4.15 -7.10
N GLY A 71 0.29 -3.29 -7.93
CA GLY A 71 0.07 -3.54 -9.35
C GLY A 71 1.38 -3.72 -10.11
N TYR A 72 2.39 -2.89 -9.86
CA TYR A 72 3.71 -2.98 -10.48
C TYR A 72 4.38 -4.35 -10.28
N PHE A 73 4.20 -4.96 -9.12
CA PHE A 73 4.71 -6.29 -8.81
C PHE A 73 3.72 -7.43 -9.12
N HIS A 74 2.58 -7.11 -9.75
CA HIS A 74 1.61 -8.15 -10.12
C HIS A 74 2.19 -9.09 -11.17
N LYS A 75 2.07 -10.40 -10.90
CA LYS A 75 2.40 -11.48 -11.83
C LYS A 75 1.17 -12.36 -12.03
N ASN A 76 0.89 -12.71 -13.28
CA ASN A 76 -0.25 -13.55 -13.68
C ASN A 76 -0.05 -15.04 -13.37
N GLU A 77 0.62 -15.35 -12.26
CA GLU A 77 0.90 -16.71 -11.79
C GLU A 77 0.18 -16.98 -10.48
N ASN A 78 -0.27 -18.21 -10.28
CA ASN A 78 -0.91 -18.67 -9.03
C ASN A 78 -2.08 -17.79 -8.57
N ILE A 79 -2.89 -17.31 -9.51
CA ILE A 79 -3.95 -16.32 -9.28
C ILE A 79 -4.94 -16.81 -8.21
N ARG A 80 -5.44 -18.06 -8.33
CA ARG A 80 -6.39 -18.63 -7.36
C ARG A 80 -5.83 -18.65 -5.95
N GLN A 81 -4.58 -19.07 -5.79
CA GLN A 81 -3.92 -19.13 -4.48
C GLN A 81 -3.69 -17.73 -3.89
N LYS A 82 -3.35 -16.73 -4.73
CA LYS A 82 -3.23 -15.33 -4.28
C LYS A 82 -4.56 -14.77 -3.82
N ILE A 83 -5.63 -14.95 -4.58
CA ILE A 83 -6.97 -14.52 -4.20
C ILE A 83 -7.36 -15.18 -2.87
N PHE A 84 -7.22 -16.50 -2.76
CA PHE A 84 -7.54 -17.25 -1.55
C PHE A 84 -6.73 -16.76 -0.33
N TYR A 85 -5.43 -16.51 -0.51
CA TYR A 85 -4.56 -15.96 0.53
C TYR A 85 -5.05 -14.61 1.05
N TYR A 86 -5.39 -13.67 0.16
CA TYR A 86 -5.89 -12.36 0.55
C TYR A 86 -7.29 -12.41 1.17
N CYS A 87 -8.16 -13.32 0.73
CA CYS A 87 -9.47 -13.55 1.35
C CYS A 87 -9.32 -14.10 2.77
N ILE A 88 -8.44 -15.06 3.01
CA ILE A 88 -8.15 -15.58 4.35
C ILE A 88 -7.58 -14.47 5.24
N LEU A 89 -6.60 -13.70 4.77
CA LEU A 89 -6.03 -12.59 5.54
C LEU A 89 -7.09 -11.55 5.89
N ASN A 90 -7.99 -11.21 4.95
CA ASN A 90 -9.09 -10.29 5.20
C ASN A 90 -10.01 -10.81 6.32
N THR A 91 -10.38 -12.09 6.25
CA THR A 91 -11.23 -12.72 7.27
C THR A 91 -10.55 -12.75 8.64
N LEU A 92 -9.29 -13.19 8.69
CA LEU A 92 -8.52 -13.23 9.94
C LEU A 92 -8.38 -11.84 10.57
N LEU A 93 -8.07 -10.83 9.77
CA LEU A 93 -7.93 -9.46 10.26
C LEU A 93 -9.26 -8.91 10.78
N ARG A 94 -10.38 -9.14 10.09
CA ARG A 94 -11.72 -8.72 10.53
C ARG A 94 -12.11 -9.38 11.85
N VAL A 95 -11.93 -10.69 11.97
CA VAL A 95 -12.20 -11.44 13.21
C VAL A 95 -11.32 -10.94 14.34
N MET A 96 -10.03 -10.76 14.11
CA MET A 96 -9.09 -10.26 15.12
C MET A 96 -9.47 -8.85 15.61
N ILE A 97 -9.81 -7.93 14.70
CA ILE A 97 -10.25 -6.58 15.04
C ILE A 97 -11.54 -6.67 15.88
N TYR A 98 -12.52 -7.46 15.44
CA TYR A 98 -13.78 -7.64 16.18
C TYR A 98 -13.54 -8.14 17.60
N VAL A 99 -12.75 -9.19 17.77
CA VAL A 99 -12.44 -9.77 19.09
C VAL A 99 -11.73 -8.76 19.98
N ILE A 100 -10.67 -8.13 19.49
CA ILE A 100 -9.89 -7.16 20.28
C ILE A 100 -10.75 -5.94 20.65
N LYS A 101 -11.49 -5.39 19.69
CA LYS A 101 -12.39 -4.26 19.95
C LYS A 101 -13.45 -4.64 21.00
N SER A 102 -14.08 -5.81 20.88
CA SER A 102 -15.09 -6.27 21.83
C SER A 102 -14.51 -6.48 23.23
N LEU A 103 -13.30 -7.02 23.35
CA LEU A 103 -12.59 -7.16 24.62
C LEU A 103 -12.22 -5.81 25.24
N CYS A 104 -11.78 -4.85 24.42
CA CYS A 104 -11.42 -3.50 24.88
C CYS A 104 -12.64 -2.70 25.34
N THR A 105 -13.77 -2.80 24.64
CA THR A 105 -14.99 -2.04 24.96
C THR A 105 -15.89 -2.74 25.96
N GLY A 106 -15.70 -4.05 26.20
CA GLY A 106 -16.59 -4.87 27.04
C GLY A 106 -17.94 -5.18 26.39
N THR A 107 -18.14 -4.84 25.11
CA THR A 107 -19.41 -5.03 24.39
C THR A 107 -19.22 -5.92 23.18
N PHE A 108 -19.98 -7.01 23.10
CA PHE A 108 -19.99 -7.92 21.96
C PHE A 108 -21.16 -7.59 21.04
N GLY A 109 -20.92 -6.71 20.04
CA GLY A 109 -21.89 -6.38 19.01
C GLY A 109 -22.04 -7.49 17.97
N LYS A 110 -22.95 -7.32 17.00
CA LYS A 110 -23.09 -8.27 15.89
C LYS A 110 -21.85 -8.20 14.98
N PHE A 111 -21.22 -9.34 14.75
CA PHE A 111 -20.17 -9.45 13.74
C PHE A 111 -20.76 -9.34 12.34
N SER A 112 -20.24 -8.46 11.50
CA SER A 112 -20.68 -8.31 10.10
C SER A 112 -19.46 -8.30 9.17
N PHE A 113 -19.49 -9.13 8.14
CA PHE A 113 -18.51 -9.07 7.04
C PHE A 113 -18.69 -7.83 6.15
N ALA A 114 -19.88 -7.26 6.11
CA ALA A 114 -20.19 -6.08 5.34
C ALA A 114 -19.73 -4.77 6.02
N ASN A 115 -19.32 -4.82 7.30
CA ASN A 115 -18.91 -3.62 8.02
C ASN A 115 -17.73 -2.93 7.32
N THR A 116 -17.95 -1.68 6.92
CA THR A 116 -17.04 -0.86 6.14
C THR A 116 -15.97 -0.19 6.97
N ASP A 117 -16.11 -0.14 8.30
CA ASP A 117 -15.21 0.57 9.21
C ASP A 117 -13.84 -0.12 9.43
N SER A 118 -13.68 -1.32 8.89
CA SER A 118 -12.46 -2.08 9.04
C SER A 118 -11.40 -1.67 8.02
N CYS A 119 -10.16 -1.46 8.46
CA CYS A 119 -9.01 -1.29 7.57
C CYS A 119 -8.76 -2.51 6.65
N ALA A 120 -9.39 -3.65 6.94
CA ALA A 120 -9.25 -4.89 6.16
C ALA A 120 -9.72 -4.77 4.69
N TRP A 121 -10.41 -3.68 4.32
CA TRP A 121 -10.85 -3.42 2.94
C TRP A 121 -9.73 -3.58 1.90
N TYR A 122 -8.50 -3.18 2.22
CA TYR A 122 -7.36 -3.28 1.32
C TYR A 122 -7.03 -4.73 0.92
N LEU A 123 -7.17 -5.68 1.85
CA LEU A 123 -6.93 -7.10 1.56
C LEU A 123 -8.01 -7.67 0.64
N LEU A 124 -9.26 -7.25 0.82
CA LEU A 124 -10.35 -7.62 -0.08
C LEU A 124 -10.15 -6.98 -1.47
N ALA A 125 -9.77 -5.71 -1.51
CA ALA A 125 -9.44 -5.01 -2.75
C ALA A 125 -8.28 -5.70 -3.50
N MET A 126 -7.23 -6.14 -2.79
CA MET A 126 -6.14 -6.91 -3.39
C MET A 126 -6.61 -8.22 -4.03
N ALA A 127 -7.52 -8.96 -3.38
CA ALA A 127 -8.10 -10.17 -3.96
C ALA A 127 -8.89 -9.85 -5.25
N ALA A 128 -9.73 -8.80 -5.20
CA ALA A 128 -10.52 -8.34 -6.34
C ALA A 128 -9.62 -7.87 -7.50
N TYR A 129 -8.61 -7.06 -7.22
CA TYR A 129 -7.70 -6.52 -8.24
C TYR A 129 -6.88 -7.60 -8.93
N ILE A 130 -6.42 -8.61 -8.19
CA ILE A 130 -5.70 -9.74 -8.77
C ILE A 130 -6.60 -10.49 -9.75
N GLY A 131 -7.85 -10.75 -9.38
CA GLY A 131 -8.82 -11.42 -10.26
C GLY A 131 -9.18 -10.57 -11.48
N LEU A 132 -9.54 -9.31 -11.26
CA LEU A 132 -9.96 -8.38 -12.32
C LEU A 132 -8.82 -8.12 -13.33
N THR A 133 -7.60 -7.88 -12.84
CA THR A 133 -6.43 -7.67 -13.70
C THR A 133 -6.10 -8.91 -14.52
N TYR A 134 -6.26 -10.11 -13.95
CA TYR A 134 -6.08 -11.35 -14.68
C TYR A 134 -7.11 -11.51 -15.81
N LEU A 135 -8.36 -11.13 -15.59
CA LEU A 135 -9.43 -11.17 -16.60
C LEU A 135 -9.20 -10.14 -17.72
N LEU A 136 -8.70 -8.96 -17.36
CA LEU A 136 -8.53 -7.83 -18.28
C LEU A 136 -7.13 -7.74 -18.91
N ARG A 137 -6.21 -8.65 -18.59
CA ARG A 137 -4.79 -8.57 -18.97
C ARG A 137 -4.53 -8.49 -20.48
N ASP A 138 -5.43 -9.09 -21.28
CA ASP A 138 -5.31 -9.19 -22.74
C ASP A 138 -6.06 -8.04 -23.45
N GLN A 139 -6.71 -7.15 -22.69
CA GLN A 139 -7.43 -5.99 -23.22
C GLN A 139 -6.49 -4.80 -23.47
N ASN A 140 -6.93 -3.87 -24.30
CA ASN A 140 -6.17 -2.63 -24.53
C ASN A 140 -5.97 -1.86 -23.20
N PRO A 141 -4.72 -1.59 -22.80
CA PRO A 141 -4.44 -0.95 -21.50
C PRO A 141 -5.08 0.42 -21.33
N GLY A 142 -5.13 1.23 -22.38
CA GLY A 142 -5.75 2.54 -22.34
C GLY A 142 -7.27 2.48 -22.21
N PHE A 143 -7.90 1.51 -22.87
CA PHE A 143 -9.33 1.26 -22.77
C PHE A 143 -9.74 0.85 -21.35
N VAL A 144 -9.00 -0.10 -20.73
CA VAL A 144 -9.26 -0.52 -19.35
C VAL A 144 -9.09 0.63 -18.38
N LEU A 145 -8.04 1.46 -18.56
CA LEU A 145 -7.82 2.64 -17.73
C LEU A 145 -8.98 3.64 -17.87
N ALA A 146 -9.41 3.93 -19.10
CA ALA A 146 -10.52 4.86 -19.35
C ALA A 146 -11.82 4.39 -18.71
N ILE A 147 -12.20 3.11 -18.92
CA ILE A 147 -13.40 2.54 -18.27
C ILE A 147 -13.28 2.56 -16.76
N SER A 148 -12.12 2.22 -16.19
CA SER A 148 -11.95 2.23 -14.74
C SER A 148 -12.06 3.63 -14.15
N LEU A 149 -11.57 4.67 -14.83
CA LEU A 149 -11.74 6.07 -14.42
C LEU A 149 -13.21 6.50 -14.51
N VAL A 150 -13.90 6.18 -15.61
CA VAL A 150 -15.32 6.45 -15.77
C VAL A 150 -16.15 5.77 -14.67
N SER A 151 -15.93 4.46 -14.46
CA SER A 151 -16.61 3.71 -13.38
C SER A 151 -16.35 4.32 -12.00
N SER A 152 -15.13 4.83 -11.76
CA SER A 152 -14.76 5.49 -10.50
C SER A 152 -15.50 6.80 -10.29
N CYS A 153 -15.76 7.56 -11.36
CA CYS A 153 -16.58 8.77 -11.30
C CYS A 153 -18.05 8.42 -11.01
N PHE A 154 -18.55 7.36 -11.61
CA PHE A 154 -19.95 6.94 -11.40
C PHE A 154 -20.18 6.33 -10.01
N ALA A 155 -19.18 5.65 -9.42
CA ALA A 155 -19.32 5.05 -8.09
C ALA A 155 -19.64 6.05 -6.97
N GLY A 156 -19.40 7.34 -7.18
CA GLY A 156 -19.74 8.38 -6.20
C GLY A 156 -21.22 8.83 -6.22
N TYR A 157 -21.98 8.45 -7.24
CA TYR A 157 -23.43 8.80 -7.31
C TYR A 157 -24.33 7.80 -6.61
N ASP A 158 -23.82 6.60 -6.36
CA ASP A 158 -24.58 5.53 -5.71
C ASP A 158 -24.33 5.55 -4.19
N GLU A 159 -25.39 5.67 -3.41
CA GLU A 159 -25.33 5.77 -1.96
C GLU A 159 -25.02 4.42 -1.30
N ASP A 160 -25.46 3.33 -1.93
CA ASP A 160 -25.36 1.97 -1.36
C ASP A 160 -24.03 1.27 -1.67
N ILE A 161 -23.37 1.61 -2.78
CA ILE A 161 -22.08 0.99 -3.18
C ILE A 161 -20.99 1.15 -2.10
N GLY A 162 -21.01 2.26 -1.34
CA GLY A 162 -20.04 2.53 -0.29
C GLY A 162 -20.08 1.52 0.85
N ASP A 163 -21.25 1.01 1.19
CA ASP A 163 -21.50 0.19 2.37
C ASP A 163 -21.35 -1.31 2.12
N VAL A 164 -21.47 -1.76 0.87
CA VAL A 164 -21.34 -3.18 0.52
C VAL A 164 -19.90 -3.55 0.27
N LEU A 165 -19.28 -4.31 1.18
CA LEU A 165 -17.93 -4.88 1.04
C LEU A 165 -16.83 -3.87 0.64
N ASN A 166 -17.03 -2.59 0.91
CA ASN A 166 -16.16 -1.48 0.45
C ASN A 166 -16.01 -1.40 -1.08
N LEU A 167 -17.06 -1.73 -1.84
CA LEU A 167 -17.05 -1.79 -3.29
C LEU A 167 -16.66 -0.45 -3.93
N SER A 168 -17.13 0.68 -3.36
CA SER A 168 -16.73 2.02 -3.81
C SER A 168 -15.21 2.18 -3.83
N ARG A 169 -14.52 1.79 -2.75
CA ARG A 169 -13.04 1.84 -2.69
C ARG A 169 -12.38 0.93 -3.72
N ILE A 170 -12.94 -0.26 -3.93
CA ILE A 170 -12.43 -1.21 -4.93
C ILE A 170 -12.52 -0.59 -6.32
N ILE A 171 -13.61 0.06 -6.66
CA ILE A 171 -13.79 0.72 -7.96
C ILE A 171 -12.88 1.94 -8.08
N VAL A 172 -12.92 2.83 -7.07
CA VAL A 172 -12.20 4.12 -7.09
C VAL A 172 -10.67 3.93 -7.12
N PHE A 173 -10.12 2.91 -6.49
CA PHE A 173 -8.67 2.74 -6.45
C PHE A 173 -8.11 1.78 -7.51
N TYR A 174 -8.95 1.08 -8.28
CA TYR A 174 -8.50 0.17 -9.33
C TYR A 174 -7.65 0.84 -10.42
N PRO A 175 -7.92 2.08 -10.89
CA PRO A 175 -7.09 2.75 -11.89
C PRO A 175 -5.60 2.83 -11.51
N TYR A 176 -5.29 3.04 -10.22
CA TYR A 176 -3.90 3.08 -9.74
C TYR A 176 -3.23 1.71 -9.79
N TYR A 177 -3.96 0.66 -9.39
CA TYR A 177 -3.45 -0.70 -9.47
C TYR A 177 -3.20 -1.12 -10.92
N TRP A 178 -4.14 -0.83 -11.82
CA TRP A 178 -4.01 -1.12 -13.24
C TRP A 178 -2.84 -0.37 -13.88
N THR A 179 -2.69 0.91 -13.59
CA THR A 179 -1.55 1.71 -14.06
C THR A 179 -0.23 1.11 -13.57
N GLY A 180 -0.18 0.70 -12.29
CA GLY A 180 0.97 0.00 -11.74
C GLY A 180 1.29 -1.29 -12.48
N TYR A 181 0.28 -2.12 -12.79
CA TYR A 181 0.42 -3.35 -13.56
C TYR A 181 1.00 -3.06 -14.96
N CYS A 182 0.46 -2.11 -15.68
CA CYS A 182 0.96 -1.73 -17.00
C CYS A 182 2.43 -1.25 -16.95
N CYS A 183 2.78 -0.45 -15.96
CA CYS A 183 4.16 0.01 -15.74
C CYS A 183 5.10 -1.16 -15.39
N GLY A 184 4.61 -2.14 -14.62
CA GLY A 184 5.35 -3.34 -14.25
C GLY A 184 5.63 -4.26 -15.43
N GLN A 185 4.64 -4.48 -16.33
CA GLN A 185 4.83 -5.26 -17.55
C GLN A 185 5.90 -4.64 -18.47
N LYS A 186 5.95 -3.32 -18.55
CA LYS A 186 6.94 -2.56 -19.32
C LYS A 186 8.26 -2.34 -18.56
N LYS A 187 8.37 -2.80 -17.31
CA LYS A 187 9.54 -2.61 -16.43
C LYS A 187 10.00 -1.15 -16.32
N LEU A 188 9.09 -0.18 -16.35
CA LEU A 188 9.41 1.24 -16.46
C LEU A 188 10.21 1.81 -15.28
N LEU A 189 10.14 1.20 -14.11
CA LEU A 189 10.86 1.64 -12.91
C LEU A 189 12.14 0.84 -12.63
N GLN A 190 12.51 -0.09 -13.52
CA GLN A 190 13.82 -0.77 -13.39
C GLN A 190 14.92 0.20 -13.79
N PRO A 191 16.06 0.20 -13.07
CA PRO A 191 17.22 0.94 -13.51
C PRO A 191 17.67 0.34 -14.83
N HIS A 192 17.25 0.97 -15.94
CA HIS A 192 17.82 0.65 -17.24
C HIS A 192 19.31 1.02 -17.20
N GLN A 193 20.15 0.11 -17.72
CA GLN A 193 21.52 0.44 -18.05
C GLN A 193 21.60 1.86 -18.59
N LYS A 194 22.23 2.75 -17.80
CA LYS A 194 22.53 4.17 -18.12
C LYS A 194 21.71 4.72 -19.29
N ARG A 195 20.48 5.16 -19.02
CA ARG A 195 19.97 6.28 -19.80
C ARG A 195 20.88 7.43 -19.44
N ASP A 196 21.61 7.94 -20.41
CA ASP A 196 22.31 9.22 -20.32
C ASP A 196 21.30 10.37 -20.22
N THR A 197 20.41 10.25 -19.22
CA THR A 197 19.51 11.34 -18.86
C THR A 197 20.42 12.42 -18.31
N ILE A 198 20.50 13.53 -19.03
CA ILE A 198 21.32 14.68 -18.66
C ILE A 198 21.06 14.95 -17.18
N LYS A 199 22.10 14.97 -16.34
CA LYS A 199 21.99 15.21 -14.88
C LYS A 199 21.09 16.42 -14.56
N ALA A 200 21.12 17.43 -15.44
CA ALA A 200 20.26 18.60 -15.36
C ALA A 200 18.76 18.24 -15.37
N VAL A 201 18.32 17.32 -16.22
CA VAL A 201 16.90 16.88 -16.27
C VAL A 201 16.49 16.18 -14.98
N GLN A 202 17.37 15.34 -14.42
CA GLN A 202 17.09 14.69 -13.13
C GLN A 202 16.96 15.72 -12.00
N ILE A 203 17.86 16.70 -11.95
CA ILE A 203 17.80 17.77 -10.94
C ILE A 203 16.52 18.61 -11.14
N CYS A 204 16.18 19.00 -12.36
CA CYS A 204 14.93 19.73 -12.64
C CYS A 204 13.70 18.94 -12.19
N MET A 205 13.63 17.63 -12.46
CA MET A 205 12.54 16.77 -12.01
C MET A 205 12.47 16.66 -10.49
N GLN A 206 13.61 16.59 -9.81
CA GLN A 206 13.64 16.58 -8.33
C GLN A 206 13.18 17.93 -7.76
N ILE A 207 13.63 19.05 -8.29
CA ILE A 207 13.18 20.39 -7.87
C ILE A 207 11.67 20.53 -8.06
N LEU A 208 11.15 20.16 -9.24
CA LEU A 208 9.71 20.20 -9.52
C LEU A 208 8.93 19.30 -8.55
N SER A 209 9.47 18.14 -8.24
CA SER A 209 8.86 17.20 -7.26
C SER A 209 8.77 17.81 -5.86
N VAL A 210 9.83 18.50 -5.41
CA VAL A 210 9.81 19.23 -4.13
C VAL A 210 8.77 20.34 -4.17
N ILE A 211 8.71 21.10 -5.24
CA ILE A 211 7.74 22.20 -5.41
C ILE A 211 6.31 21.66 -5.30
N VAL A 212 5.97 20.57 -6.01
CA VAL A 212 4.64 19.93 -5.95
C VAL A 212 4.28 19.52 -4.52
N LEU A 213 5.20 18.86 -3.81
CA LEU A 213 4.94 18.41 -2.43
C LEU A 213 4.78 19.59 -1.47
N VAL A 214 5.62 20.63 -1.61
CA VAL A 214 5.56 21.82 -0.76
C VAL A 214 4.27 22.59 -1.01
N ILE A 215 3.89 22.83 -2.27
CA ILE A 215 2.64 23.51 -2.60
C ILE A 215 1.45 22.75 -2.01
N TRP A 216 1.37 21.43 -2.22
CA TRP A 216 0.26 20.65 -1.68
C TRP A 216 0.24 20.63 -0.13
N ALA A 217 1.39 20.54 0.51
CA ALA A 217 1.47 20.64 1.97
C ALA A 217 1.03 22.02 2.48
N LEU A 218 1.45 23.11 1.81
CA LEU A 218 1.03 24.47 2.16
C LEU A 218 -0.49 24.65 1.98
N VAL A 219 -1.08 24.16 0.91
CA VAL A 219 -2.53 24.19 0.70
C VAL A 219 -3.25 23.43 1.83
N CYS A 220 -2.77 22.24 2.20
CA CYS A 220 -3.34 21.50 3.33
C CYS A 220 -3.19 22.21 4.70
N ILE A 221 -2.22 23.10 4.85
CA ILE A 221 -2.00 23.82 6.11
C ILE A 221 -2.74 25.15 6.15
N LEU A 222 -2.73 25.90 5.06
CA LEU A 222 -3.24 27.27 5.02
C LEU A 222 -4.76 27.33 4.76
N ASP A 223 -5.27 26.41 3.93
CA ASP A 223 -6.67 26.42 3.47
C ASP A 223 -7.43 25.17 3.94
N ILE A 224 -7.06 24.59 5.10
CA ILE A 224 -7.57 23.29 5.55
C ILE A 224 -9.08 23.25 5.65
N GLU A 225 -9.73 24.32 6.05
CA GLU A 225 -11.19 24.34 6.20
C GLU A 225 -11.90 24.11 4.86
N ASP A 226 -11.41 24.70 3.78
CA ASP A 226 -11.99 24.56 2.44
C ASP A 226 -11.56 23.24 1.77
N VAL A 227 -10.26 22.90 1.83
CA VAL A 227 -9.76 21.70 1.12
C VAL A 227 -10.10 20.39 1.84
N TYR A 228 -10.50 20.43 3.12
CA TYR A 228 -10.92 19.23 3.85
C TYR A 228 -12.17 18.58 3.27
N GLU A 229 -12.98 19.32 2.55
CA GLU A 229 -14.10 18.79 1.76
C GLU A 229 -13.67 17.78 0.68
N LEU A 230 -12.39 17.76 0.29
CA LEU A 230 -11.85 16.75 -0.61
C LEU A 230 -11.65 15.38 0.06
N ARG A 231 -11.75 15.27 1.38
CA ARG A 231 -11.58 14.04 2.16
C ARG A 231 -12.41 12.86 1.61
N PRO A 232 -13.71 13.00 1.32
CA PRO A 232 -14.52 11.92 0.76
C PRO A 232 -13.99 11.39 -0.56
N TYR A 233 -13.44 12.25 -1.40
CA TYR A 233 -12.88 11.89 -2.70
C TYR A 233 -11.57 11.10 -2.55
N PHE A 234 -10.68 11.49 -1.64
CA PHE A 234 -9.43 10.78 -1.39
C PHE A 234 -9.63 9.45 -0.64
N THR A 235 -10.60 9.36 0.25
CA THR A 235 -10.90 8.13 0.97
C THR A 235 -11.68 7.12 0.13
N GLY A 236 -12.39 7.58 -0.91
CA GLY A 236 -13.17 6.75 -1.81
C GLY A 236 -14.33 5.99 -1.15
N ARG A 237 -14.79 6.45 0.03
CA ARG A 237 -15.80 5.76 0.84
C ARG A 237 -17.18 6.38 0.75
N HIS A 238 -17.23 7.70 0.66
CA HIS A 238 -18.46 8.46 0.75
C HIS A 238 -19.04 8.75 -0.64
N PRO A 239 -20.38 8.69 -0.81
CA PRO A 239 -21.03 9.16 -2.01
C PRO A 239 -20.94 10.69 -2.13
N TYR A 240 -21.16 11.22 -3.32
CA TYR A 240 -21.13 12.66 -3.56
C TYR A 240 -22.23 13.43 -2.81
N LYS A 241 -23.30 12.77 -2.43
CA LYS A 241 -24.36 13.34 -1.59
C LYS A 241 -23.85 13.83 -0.23
N ASP A 242 -22.83 13.19 0.31
CA ASP A 242 -22.19 13.60 1.57
C ASP A 242 -21.27 14.81 1.40
N THR A 243 -21.22 15.39 0.21
CA THR A 243 -20.46 16.59 -0.14
C THR A 243 -21.42 17.60 -0.76
N ASP A 244 -21.09 18.88 -0.79
CA ASP A 244 -21.89 19.91 -1.45
C ASP A 244 -21.85 19.82 -2.99
N ALA A 245 -21.37 18.70 -3.52
CA ALA A 245 -21.19 18.50 -4.94
C ALA A 245 -22.52 18.26 -5.67
N THR A 246 -22.74 19.00 -6.72
CA THR A 246 -23.78 18.70 -7.72
C THR A 246 -23.39 17.45 -8.53
N SER A 247 -24.36 16.90 -9.27
CA SER A 247 -24.12 15.71 -10.10
C SER A 247 -22.96 15.84 -11.09
N LEU A 248 -22.65 17.05 -11.57
CA LEU A 248 -21.55 17.29 -12.52
C LEU A 248 -20.22 17.60 -11.81
N THR A 249 -20.28 18.38 -10.74
CA THR A 249 -19.09 18.81 -9.99
C THR A 249 -18.43 17.64 -9.25
N GLY A 250 -19.19 16.66 -8.77
CA GLY A 250 -18.64 15.48 -8.08
C GLY A 250 -17.66 14.68 -8.93
N ALA A 251 -18.04 14.37 -10.19
CA ALA A 251 -17.14 13.66 -11.11
C ALA A 251 -15.91 14.49 -11.48
N ALA A 252 -16.06 15.80 -11.74
CA ALA A 252 -14.96 16.69 -12.05
C ALA A 252 -13.97 16.81 -10.89
N THR A 253 -14.46 16.96 -9.65
CA THR A 253 -13.63 16.97 -8.44
C THR A 253 -12.90 15.63 -8.26
N ARG A 254 -13.57 14.50 -8.51
CA ARG A 254 -12.92 13.18 -8.48
C ARG A 254 -11.75 13.09 -9.47
N LEU A 255 -11.94 13.57 -10.72
CA LEU A 255 -10.85 13.59 -11.71
C LEU A 255 -9.71 14.52 -11.29
N SER A 256 -10.01 15.69 -10.73
CA SER A 256 -8.99 16.60 -10.18
C SER A 256 -8.19 15.94 -9.06
N CYS A 257 -8.84 15.18 -8.17
CA CYS A 257 -8.17 14.38 -7.14
C CYS A 257 -7.28 13.29 -7.75
N TYR A 258 -7.67 12.64 -8.86
CA TYR A 258 -6.79 11.70 -9.57
C TYR A 258 -5.54 12.37 -10.11
N VAL A 259 -5.67 13.56 -10.71
CA VAL A 259 -4.53 14.33 -11.21
C VAL A 259 -3.59 14.69 -10.07
N LEU A 260 -4.11 15.27 -9.00
CA LEU A 260 -3.33 15.65 -7.82
C LEU A 260 -2.60 14.46 -7.20
N THR A 261 -3.32 13.36 -6.94
CA THR A 261 -2.73 12.12 -6.41
C THR A 261 -1.61 11.58 -7.30
N THR A 262 -1.80 11.65 -8.62
CA THR A 262 -0.80 11.19 -9.59
C THR A 262 0.44 12.09 -9.56
N LEU A 263 0.28 13.41 -9.51
CA LEU A 263 1.38 14.37 -9.41
C LEU A 263 2.20 14.15 -8.12
N VAL A 264 1.51 14.04 -6.98
CA VAL A 264 2.16 13.76 -5.68
C VAL A 264 2.85 12.38 -5.70
N GLY A 265 2.20 11.36 -6.27
CA GLY A 265 2.78 10.03 -6.42
C GLY A 265 4.04 10.00 -7.28
N ILE A 266 4.05 10.69 -8.42
CA ILE A 266 5.23 10.85 -9.29
C ILE A 266 6.33 11.62 -8.54
N ALA A 267 5.99 12.68 -7.84
CA ALA A 267 6.95 13.47 -7.06
C ALA A 267 7.66 12.61 -6.01
N LEU A 268 6.91 11.80 -5.25
CA LEU A 268 7.48 10.87 -4.26
C LEU A 268 8.33 9.79 -4.91
N LEU A 269 7.90 9.25 -6.06
CA LEU A 269 8.71 8.30 -6.83
C LEU A 269 10.01 8.92 -7.33
N CYS A 270 10.01 10.17 -7.78
CA CYS A 270 11.22 10.86 -8.27
C CYS A 270 12.21 11.14 -7.13
N LEU A 271 11.72 11.51 -5.96
CA LEU A 271 12.56 11.86 -4.79
C LEU A 271 13.07 10.64 -4.04
N MET A 272 12.42 9.48 -4.15
CA MET A 272 12.80 8.29 -3.40
C MET A 272 14.16 7.75 -3.86
N PRO A 273 15.13 7.59 -2.95
CA PRO A 273 16.46 7.08 -3.29
C PRO A 273 16.44 5.64 -3.82
N GLU A 274 17.26 5.38 -4.83
CA GLU A 274 17.46 4.02 -5.38
C GLU A 274 18.35 3.16 -4.49
N LYS A 275 19.14 3.79 -3.62
CA LYS A 275 20.00 3.11 -2.64
C LYS A 275 19.18 2.51 -1.52
N LYS A 276 19.62 1.39 -0.99
CA LYS A 276 19.02 0.76 0.18
C LYS A 276 19.16 1.67 1.41
N ILE A 277 18.01 2.09 1.96
CA ILE A 277 17.93 2.69 3.29
C ILE A 277 17.54 1.56 4.25
N PRO A 278 18.46 1.03 5.09
CA PRO A 278 18.27 -0.26 5.78
C PRO A 278 16.94 -0.37 6.53
N LEU A 279 16.63 0.64 7.36
CA LEU A 279 15.40 0.66 8.15
C LEU A 279 14.15 0.71 7.25
N LEU A 280 14.12 1.66 6.32
CA LEU A 280 12.98 1.91 5.45
C LEU A 280 12.74 0.75 4.47
N SER A 281 13.82 0.25 3.83
CA SER A 281 13.74 -0.93 2.94
C SER A 281 13.27 -2.18 3.68
N ASN A 282 13.65 -2.34 4.96
CA ASN A 282 13.21 -3.47 5.77
C ASN A 282 11.72 -3.37 6.13
N MET A 283 11.26 -2.20 6.56
CA MET A 283 9.83 -1.95 6.76
C MET A 283 9.03 -2.17 5.48
N GLY A 284 9.53 -1.70 4.33
CA GLY A 284 8.89 -1.94 3.03
C GLY A 284 8.80 -3.41 2.65
N ARG A 285 9.83 -4.21 2.99
CA ARG A 285 9.81 -5.67 2.80
C ARG A 285 8.73 -6.35 3.62
N TYR A 286 8.49 -5.88 4.83
CA TYR A 286 7.52 -6.44 5.77
C TYR A 286 6.27 -5.55 5.94
N SER A 287 5.98 -4.69 4.96
CA SER A 287 4.84 -3.76 5.02
C SER A 287 3.49 -4.45 5.25
N LEU A 288 3.31 -5.68 4.77
CA LEU A 288 2.11 -6.47 5.04
C LEU A 288 1.97 -6.80 6.53
N SER A 289 3.08 -7.05 7.23
CA SER A 289 3.07 -7.29 8.68
C SER A 289 2.66 -6.02 9.43
N ILE A 290 3.24 -4.87 9.07
CA ILE A 290 2.84 -3.57 9.64
C ILE A 290 1.36 -3.35 9.43
N TYR A 291 0.88 -3.53 8.18
CA TYR A 291 -0.53 -3.38 7.83
C TYR A 291 -1.46 -4.31 8.63
N PHE A 292 -1.06 -5.56 8.86
CA PHE A 292 -1.91 -6.55 9.52
C PHE A 292 -2.04 -6.30 11.02
N TRP A 293 -0.94 -5.94 11.69
CA TRP A 293 -0.89 -5.85 13.15
C TRP A 293 -1.20 -4.48 13.73
N HIS A 294 -1.02 -3.38 12.97
CA HIS A 294 -1.15 -2.03 13.54
C HIS A 294 -2.53 -1.76 14.13
N ARG A 295 -3.60 -2.07 13.41
CA ARG A 295 -4.95 -1.73 13.85
C ARG A 295 -5.38 -2.43 15.15
N PRO A 296 -5.19 -3.74 15.31
CA PRO A 296 -5.39 -4.42 16.59
C PRO A 296 -4.63 -3.79 17.75
N ILE A 297 -3.38 -3.39 17.52
CA ILE A 297 -2.55 -2.75 18.55
C ILE A 297 -3.06 -1.36 18.88
N LEU A 298 -3.50 -0.57 17.89
CA LEU A 298 -4.06 0.75 18.13
C LEU A 298 -5.31 0.70 19.02
N TYR A 299 -6.19 -0.31 18.87
CA TYR A 299 -7.33 -0.50 19.79
C TYR A 299 -6.91 -0.80 21.22
N ILE A 300 -5.82 -1.55 21.42
CA ILE A 300 -5.27 -1.81 22.76
C ILE A 300 -4.71 -0.51 23.36
N LEU A 301 -3.97 0.28 22.57
CA LEU A 301 -3.41 1.55 23.02
C LEU A 301 -4.50 2.59 23.34
N GLU A 302 -5.60 2.58 22.58
CA GLU A 302 -6.79 3.40 22.84
C GLU A 302 -7.40 3.05 24.21
N LYS A 303 -7.57 1.75 24.48
CA LYS A 303 -8.06 1.27 25.79
C LYS A 303 -7.16 1.65 26.96
N LEU A 304 -5.85 1.77 26.72
CA LEU A 304 -4.87 2.21 27.73
C LEU A 304 -4.82 3.72 27.93
N GLY A 305 -5.67 4.50 27.21
CA GLY A 305 -5.73 5.96 27.34
C GLY A 305 -4.54 6.70 26.71
N VAL A 306 -3.76 6.05 25.82
CA VAL A 306 -2.57 6.65 25.22
C VAL A 306 -2.92 7.90 24.40
N TRP A 307 -4.10 7.95 23.82
CA TRP A 307 -4.55 9.08 23.01
C TRP A 307 -4.78 10.33 23.82
N GLU A 308 -5.35 10.24 25.01
CA GLU A 308 -5.59 11.39 25.89
C GLU A 308 -4.31 12.14 26.19
N PHE A 309 -3.20 11.40 26.42
CA PHE A 309 -1.88 12.01 26.64
C PHE A 309 -1.42 12.87 25.46
N PHE A 310 -1.64 12.38 24.22
CA PHE A 310 -1.22 13.14 23.03
C PHE A 310 -2.13 14.33 22.75
N TYR A 311 -3.41 14.25 23.08
CA TYR A 311 -4.39 15.29 22.76
C TYR A 311 -4.37 16.47 23.73
N THR A 312 -4.00 16.21 24.98
CA THR A 312 -3.87 17.27 26.00
C THR A 312 -2.59 18.08 25.88
N THR A 313 -1.62 17.60 25.11
CA THR A 313 -0.30 18.24 24.97
C THR A 313 -0.26 19.09 23.69
N SER A 314 0.23 20.34 23.80
CA SER A 314 0.33 21.30 22.68
C SER A 314 1.12 20.81 21.46
N HIS A 315 2.04 19.85 21.67
CA HIS A 315 2.85 19.21 20.62
C HIS A 315 2.57 17.72 20.48
N GLY A 316 1.38 17.25 20.84
CA GLY A 316 1.00 15.83 20.80
C GLY A 316 1.11 15.20 19.44
N TRP A 317 0.99 15.98 18.35
CA TRP A 317 1.19 15.51 16.98
C TRP A 317 2.61 14.94 16.75
N ILE A 318 3.64 15.49 17.41
CA ILE A 318 5.01 14.91 17.35
C ILE A 318 5.01 13.52 17.98
N GLY A 319 4.32 13.36 19.13
CA GLY A 319 4.15 12.08 19.79
C GLY A 319 3.46 11.04 18.89
N CYS A 320 2.43 11.44 18.16
CA CYS A 320 1.75 10.59 17.17
C CYS A 320 2.70 10.12 16.06
N ILE A 321 3.55 11.02 15.54
CA ILE A 321 4.56 10.67 14.52
C ILE A 321 5.58 9.69 15.11
N CYS A 322 6.13 9.98 16.30
CA CYS A 322 7.10 9.11 16.97
C CYS A 322 6.51 7.72 17.23
N LEU A 323 5.27 7.65 17.70
CA LEU A 323 4.57 6.38 17.93
C LEU A 323 4.34 5.61 16.61
N ALA A 324 3.94 6.29 15.53
CA ALA A 324 3.75 5.66 14.23
C ALA A 324 5.05 5.06 13.69
N VAL A 325 6.17 5.78 13.81
CA VAL A 325 7.50 5.28 13.42
C VAL A 325 7.90 4.09 14.29
N LEU A 326 7.78 4.21 15.62
CA LEU A 326 8.12 3.13 16.57
C LEU A 326 7.35 1.86 16.26
N LEU A 327 6.01 1.94 16.14
CA LEU A 327 5.16 0.80 15.81
C LEU A 327 5.54 0.20 14.45
N SER A 328 5.80 1.04 13.44
CA SER A 328 6.19 0.54 12.12
C SER A 328 7.53 -0.20 12.13
N VAL A 329 8.49 0.26 12.94
CA VAL A 329 9.79 -0.41 13.13
C VAL A 329 9.59 -1.77 13.84
N LEU A 330 8.82 -1.80 14.92
CA LEU A 330 8.57 -3.03 15.69
C LEU A 330 7.80 -4.07 14.87
N LEU A 331 6.76 -3.65 14.15
CA LEU A 331 5.91 -4.51 13.35
C LEU A 331 6.53 -4.89 11.99
N GLY A 332 7.46 -4.07 11.49
CA GLY A 332 8.21 -4.30 10.25
C GLY A 332 9.35 -5.30 10.40
N THR A 333 9.22 -6.28 11.30
CA THR A 333 10.24 -7.29 11.59
C THR A 333 9.89 -8.65 11.00
N ARG A 334 10.92 -9.50 10.84
CA ARG A 334 10.73 -10.88 10.41
C ARG A 334 9.85 -11.67 11.38
N ILE A 335 9.96 -11.40 12.67
CA ILE A 335 9.20 -12.10 13.72
C ILE A 335 7.70 -11.86 13.53
N CYS A 336 7.28 -10.61 13.41
CA CYS A 336 5.87 -10.24 13.18
C CYS A 336 5.33 -10.75 11.83
N TYR A 337 6.21 -10.95 10.85
CA TYR A 337 5.84 -11.49 9.54
C TYR A 337 5.73 -13.02 9.52
N GLN A 338 6.38 -13.75 10.44
CA GLN A 338 6.41 -15.22 10.43
C GLN A 338 5.02 -15.87 10.32
N PRO A 339 3.98 -15.48 11.09
CA PRO A 339 2.65 -16.10 10.98
C PRO A 339 2.05 -15.94 9.58
N LEU A 340 2.17 -14.75 8.98
CA LEU A 340 1.67 -14.45 7.63
C LEU A 340 2.46 -15.22 6.57
N GLY A 341 3.76 -15.37 6.76
CA GLY A 341 4.66 -16.16 5.94
C GLY A 341 4.35 -17.65 6.01
N ALA A 342 4.06 -18.18 7.19
CA ALA A 342 3.65 -19.57 7.38
C ALA A 342 2.33 -19.87 6.66
N LEU A 343 1.32 -19.01 6.82
CA LEU A 343 0.06 -19.11 6.08
C LEU A 343 0.28 -19.10 4.56
N LYS A 344 1.14 -18.19 4.09
CA LYS A 344 1.51 -18.14 2.67
C LYS A 344 2.13 -19.45 2.21
N THR A 345 3.07 -20.01 2.97
CA THR A 345 3.72 -21.28 2.65
C THR A 345 2.73 -22.46 2.66
N CYS A 346 1.75 -22.45 3.55
CA CYS A 346 0.70 -23.44 3.61
C CYS A 346 -0.16 -23.44 2.33
N ILE A 347 -0.56 -22.24 1.85
CA ILE A 347 -1.44 -22.09 0.68
C ILE A 347 -0.69 -22.36 -0.64
N PHE A 348 0.54 -21.89 -0.77
CA PHE A 348 1.32 -22.00 -2.01
C PHE A 348 2.15 -23.28 -2.10
N GLY A 349 2.23 -24.06 -1.02
CA GLY A 349 3.16 -25.17 -0.88
C GLY A 349 4.61 -24.69 -0.70
N LYS A 350 5.51 -25.59 -0.34
CA LYS A 350 6.94 -25.29 -0.37
C LYS A 350 7.32 -25.07 -1.83
N SER A 351 7.61 -23.83 -2.21
CA SER A 351 8.01 -23.46 -3.57
C SER A 351 9.08 -24.39 -4.07
N LYS A 352 8.97 -24.89 -5.31
CA LYS A 352 9.91 -25.75 -6.05
C LYS A 352 11.34 -25.16 -6.20
N GLN A 353 11.73 -24.20 -5.43
CA GLN A 353 13.09 -23.63 -5.42
C GLN A 353 14.19 -24.62 -4.98
N GLN A 354 13.81 -25.77 -4.40
CA GLN A 354 14.77 -26.83 -4.07
C GLN A 354 15.04 -27.80 -5.24
N ASN A 355 14.20 -27.85 -6.27
CA ASN A 355 14.35 -28.82 -7.35
C ASN A 355 15.38 -28.41 -8.42
N THR A 356 15.78 -27.13 -8.48
CA THR A 356 16.85 -26.70 -9.40
C THR A 356 18.24 -27.10 -8.86
N VAL A 357 18.41 -27.16 -7.55
CA VAL A 357 19.67 -27.58 -6.92
C VAL A 357 19.85 -29.11 -6.98
N GLN A 358 18.76 -29.88 -6.93
CA GLN A 358 18.81 -31.34 -7.06
C GLN A 358 18.93 -31.79 -8.51
N GLY A 359 18.32 -31.07 -9.47
CA GLY A 359 18.48 -31.33 -10.90
C GLY A 359 19.92 -31.15 -11.39
N THR A 360 20.60 -30.10 -10.89
CA THR A 360 22.02 -29.84 -11.23
C THR A 360 22.97 -30.86 -10.58
N LYS A 361 22.65 -31.40 -9.39
CA LYS A 361 23.44 -32.48 -8.78
C LYS A 361 23.31 -33.79 -9.52
N ASN A 362 22.14 -34.11 -10.07
CA ASN A 362 21.92 -35.34 -10.81
C ASN A 362 22.50 -35.29 -12.23
N VAL A 363 22.68 -34.11 -12.82
CA VAL A 363 23.36 -33.95 -14.12
C VAL A 363 24.87 -34.04 -13.93
N ALA A 364 25.43 -33.41 -12.91
CA ALA A 364 26.87 -33.47 -12.62
C ALA A 364 27.36 -34.89 -12.21
N VAL A 365 26.49 -35.67 -11.55
CA VAL A 365 26.83 -37.08 -11.20
C VAL A 365 26.76 -38.03 -12.40
N LYS A 366 25.92 -37.73 -13.41
CA LYS A 366 25.85 -38.53 -14.63
C LYS A 366 27.02 -38.28 -15.59
N GLU A 367 27.61 -37.08 -15.63
CA GLU A 367 28.75 -36.78 -16.48
C GLU A 367 30.07 -37.35 -15.95
N VAL A 368 30.15 -37.62 -14.65
CA VAL A 368 31.37 -38.25 -14.04
C VAL A 368 31.42 -39.77 -14.29
N HIS A 369 30.28 -40.44 -14.60
CA HIS A 369 30.24 -41.87 -14.87
C HIS A 369 30.26 -42.26 -16.36
N THR A 370 30.49 -41.33 -17.27
CA THR A 370 30.64 -41.59 -18.71
C THR A 370 32.06 -41.39 -19.23
N HIS A 371 33.04 -41.22 -18.34
CA HIS A 371 34.46 -41.07 -18.67
C HIS A 371 35.34 -42.06 -17.88
N GLU A 372 34.84 -43.26 -17.53
CA GLU A 372 35.64 -44.44 -17.17
C GLU A 372 35.49 -45.55 -18.18
#